data_70013c2ded8dd300481069886a398ee2
#
_entry.id   70013c2ded8dd300481069886a398ee2
#
_cell.length_a   1.000
_cell.length_b   1.000
_cell.length_c   1.000
_cell.angle_alpha   90.00
_cell.angle_beta   90.00
_cell.angle_gamma   90.00
#
_symmetry.space_group_name_H-M   'P 1'
#
loop_
_entity.id
_entity.type
_entity.pdbx_description
1 polymer ?
#
loop_
_entity_poly.entity_id
_entity_poly.type
_entity_poly.pdbx_seq_one_letter_code
_entity_poly.pdbx_strand_id
1 'polypeptide(L)'
;MKNVNNRELGRQGERIAREYLSEKCGYTIIGSNYYASHKEIDIIALDGEYIVFVEVKCRTKTERPSHRPGRAVGFAKRKNIIEAANRFIFENCDLDFVAGKRSRVDVVEVVVPPMDHRFNDNSGELKLSACSINHIRNAFYSDGTLR
;
A
#
# COMPACT_ATOMS: atom_id res chain seq x y z
N MET A 1 21.65 -17.14 -11.15
CA MET A 1 20.75 -16.44 -10.22
C MET A 1 19.72 -15.66 -11.02
N LYS A 2 18.47 -16.05 -10.92
CA LYS A 2 17.41 -15.23 -11.49
C LYS A 2 17.25 -14.00 -10.63
N ASN A 3 17.61 -12.82 -11.14
CA ASN A 3 17.20 -11.56 -10.54
C ASN A 3 15.68 -11.59 -10.42
N VAL A 4 15.19 -11.63 -9.19
CA VAL A 4 13.76 -11.40 -8.97
C VAL A 4 13.49 -10.02 -9.51
N ASN A 5 12.69 -9.97 -10.55
CA ASN A 5 12.27 -8.71 -11.13
C ASN A 5 11.59 -7.91 -10.01
N ASN A 6 12.12 -6.73 -9.70
CA ASN A 6 11.54 -5.84 -8.69
C ASN A 6 10.06 -5.55 -8.96
N ARG A 7 9.66 -5.57 -10.22
CA ARG A 7 8.27 -5.44 -10.64
C ARG A 7 7.40 -6.59 -10.14
N GLU A 8 7.89 -7.83 -10.24
CA GLU A 8 7.17 -9.01 -9.75
C GLU A 8 7.06 -9.00 -8.22
N LEU A 9 8.13 -8.63 -7.53
CA LEU A 9 8.11 -8.48 -6.08
C LEU A 9 7.10 -7.41 -5.65
N GLY A 10 7.08 -6.27 -6.33
CA GLY A 10 6.11 -5.21 -6.09
C GLY A 10 4.68 -5.67 -6.31
N ARG A 11 4.42 -6.40 -7.39
CA ARG A 11 3.09 -6.96 -7.70
C ARG A 11 2.61 -7.93 -6.63
N GLN A 12 3.48 -8.80 -6.17
CA GLN A 12 3.16 -9.75 -5.08
C GLN A 12 2.95 -9.01 -3.76
N GLY A 13 3.76 -7.99 -3.48
CA GLY A 13 3.59 -7.16 -2.28
C GLY A 13 2.24 -6.45 -2.26
N GLU A 14 1.81 -5.89 -3.38
CA GLU A 14 0.49 -5.25 -3.49
C GLU A 14 -0.64 -6.27 -3.29
N ARG A 15 -0.53 -7.46 -3.85
CA ARG A 15 -1.51 -8.53 -3.65
C ARG A 15 -1.61 -8.92 -2.17
N ILE A 16 -0.47 -9.09 -1.51
CA ILE A 16 -0.43 -9.41 -0.07
C ILE A 16 -1.01 -8.27 0.76
N ALA A 17 -0.70 -7.02 0.41
CA ALA A 17 -1.26 -5.86 1.10
C ALA A 17 -2.79 -5.82 0.98
N ARG A 18 -3.36 -6.09 -0.20
CA ARG A 18 -4.82 -6.17 -0.38
C ARG A 18 -5.43 -7.26 0.50
N GLU A 19 -4.84 -8.44 0.51
CA GLU A 19 -5.29 -9.55 1.33
C GLU A 19 -5.25 -9.20 2.82
N TYR A 20 -4.16 -8.60 3.27
CA TYR A 20 -4.00 -8.14 4.65
C TYR A 20 -5.06 -7.10 5.03
N LEU A 21 -5.25 -6.07 4.21
CA LEU A 21 -6.22 -5.01 4.47
C LEU A 21 -7.64 -5.55 4.51
N SER A 22 -7.98 -6.44 3.60
CA SER A 22 -9.31 -7.05 3.52
C SER A 22 -9.55 -8.04 4.67
N GLU A 23 -8.67 -9.00 4.88
CA GLU A 23 -8.89 -10.11 5.80
C GLU A 23 -8.55 -9.77 7.25
N LYS A 24 -7.48 -8.98 7.49
CA LYS A 24 -7.01 -8.68 8.85
C LYS A 24 -7.52 -7.34 9.37
N CYS A 25 -7.69 -6.35 8.49
CA CYS A 25 -8.16 -5.02 8.89
C CYS A 25 -9.65 -4.82 8.67
N GLY A 26 -10.29 -5.66 7.86
CA GLY A 26 -11.70 -5.52 7.53
C GLY A 26 -11.99 -4.35 6.59
N TYR A 27 -10.99 -3.86 5.84
CA TYR A 27 -11.21 -2.81 4.84
C TYR A 27 -11.90 -3.37 3.61
N THR A 28 -12.72 -2.54 2.98
CA THR A 28 -13.32 -2.86 1.69
C THR A 28 -12.45 -2.26 0.58
N ILE A 29 -11.83 -3.10 -0.25
CA ILE A 29 -11.02 -2.63 -1.37
C ILE A 29 -11.96 -2.16 -2.48
N ILE A 30 -11.80 -0.90 -2.92
CA ILE A 30 -12.62 -0.30 -3.97
C ILE A 30 -11.82 0.02 -5.23
N GLY A 31 -10.51 -0.02 -5.19
CA GLY A 31 -9.67 0.21 -6.35
C GLY A 31 -8.23 -0.23 -6.13
N SER A 32 -7.55 -0.49 -7.23
CA SER A 32 -6.12 -0.82 -7.26
C SER A 32 -5.48 -0.14 -8.46
N ASN A 33 -4.23 0.28 -8.31
CA ASN A 33 -3.44 0.89 -9.37
C ASN A 33 -4.18 2.05 -10.04
N TYR A 34 -4.62 3.01 -9.23
CA TYR A 34 -5.28 4.21 -9.71
C TYR A 34 -4.24 5.21 -10.20
N TYR A 35 -4.43 5.72 -11.41
CA TYR A 35 -3.54 6.69 -12.02
C TYR A 35 -4.25 8.04 -12.19
N ALA A 36 -3.59 9.10 -11.72
CA ALA A 36 -3.94 10.48 -12.03
C ALA A 36 -2.74 11.10 -12.75
N SER A 37 -2.82 11.20 -14.08
CA SER A 37 -1.67 11.53 -14.92
C SER A 37 -0.58 10.44 -14.74
N HIS A 38 0.64 10.80 -14.34
CA HIS A 38 1.72 9.84 -14.04
C HIS A 38 1.85 9.51 -12.53
N LYS A 39 0.88 9.93 -11.72
CA LYS A 39 0.85 9.70 -10.29
C LYS A 39 -0.03 8.50 -9.98
N GLU A 40 0.44 7.60 -9.13
CA GLU A 40 -0.22 6.33 -8.86
C GLU A 40 -0.56 6.18 -7.38
N ILE A 41 -1.72 5.57 -7.13
CA ILE A 41 -2.10 5.04 -5.82
C ILE A 41 -2.25 3.54 -5.95
N ASP A 42 -1.56 2.79 -5.10
CA ASP A 42 -1.53 1.33 -5.19
C ASP A 42 -2.87 0.70 -4.85
N ILE A 43 -3.50 1.14 -3.75
CA ILE A 43 -4.77 0.60 -3.27
C ILE A 43 -5.65 1.74 -2.78
N ILE A 44 -6.94 1.66 -3.08
CA ILE A 44 -7.97 2.53 -2.48
C ILE A 44 -8.95 1.64 -1.74
N ALA A 45 -9.23 1.96 -0.50
CA ALA A 45 -10.08 1.16 0.36
C ALA A 45 -11.01 2.01 1.21
N LEU A 46 -12.02 1.38 1.79
CA LEU A 46 -12.91 1.99 2.76
C LEU A 46 -12.64 1.37 4.14
N ASP A 47 -12.55 2.22 5.15
CA ASP A 47 -12.46 1.84 6.55
C ASP A 47 -13.43 2.73 7.34
N GLY A 48 -14.63 2.22 7.60
CA GLY A 48 -15.68 2.99 8.27
C GLY A 48 -15.98 4.29 7.51
N GLU A 49 -15.78 5.43 8.17
CA GLU A 49 -16.01 6.75 7.59
C GLU A 49 -14.84 7.30 6.78
N TYR A 50 -13.80 6.48 6.58
CA TYR A 50 -12.60 6.90 5.86
C TYR A 50 -12.51 6.27 4.49
N ILE A 51 -12.10 7.09 3.50
CA ILE A 51 -11.48 6.61 2.28
C ILE A 51 -9.97 6.55 2.55
N VAL A 52 -9.40 5.39 2.38
CA VAL A 52 -7.99 5.14 2.68
C VAL A 52 -7.23 4.95 1.37
N PHE A 53 -6.25 5.81 1.15
CA PHE A 53 -5.32 5.70 0.03
C PHE A 53 -4.05 5.04 0.53
N VAL A 54 -3.67 3.92 -0.06
CA VAL A 54 -2.61 3.07 0.48
C VAL A 54 -1.43 3.03 -0.48
N GLU A 55 -0.28 3.39 0.04
CA GLU A 55 1.02 3.16 -0.60
C GLU A 55 1.61 1.87 -0.06
N VAL A 56 1.95 0.96 -0.96
CA VAL A 56 2.56 -0.33 -0.61
C VAL A 56 4.06 -0.26 -0.87
N LYS A 57 4.83 -0.64 0.13
CA LYS A 57 6.28 -0.83 0.01
C LYS A 57 6.59 -2.29 0.28
N CYS A 58 7.31 -2.91 -0.63
CA CYS A 58 7.73 -4.30 -0.49
C CYS A 58 9.25 -4.36 -0.39
N ARG A 59 9.74 -5.04 0.64
CA ARG A 59 11.17 -5.27 0.79
C ARG A 59 11.44 -6.69 1.27
N THR A 60 12.62 -7.18 0.96
CA THR A 60 13.09 -8.45 1.49
C THR A 60 13.59 -8.27 2.91
N LYS A 61 13.28 -9.21 3.79
CA LYS A 61 13.78 -9.22 5.17
C LYS A 61 15.31 -9.25 5.14
N THR A 62 15.92 -8.26 5.80
CA THR A 62 17.37 -8.18 6.00
C THR A 62 17.66 -8.15 7.49
N GLU A 63 18.89 -8.50 7.87
CA GLU A 63 19.33 -8.47 9.28
C GLU A 63 19.39 -7.05 9.86
N ARG A 64 19.34 -6.02 9.00
CA ARG A 64 19.36 -4.61 9.41
C ARG A 64 18.05 -3.95 9.05
N PRO A 65 17.13 -3.74 10.00
CA PRO A 65 15.97 -2.89 9.77
C PRO A 65 16.46 -1.44 9.61
N SER A 66 16.47 -0.94 8.38
CA SER A 66 17.08 0.35 8.10
C SER A 66 16.13 1.54 8.18
N HIS A 67 14.80 1.34 8.17
CA HIS A 67 13.87 2.46 8.03
C HIS A 67 12.56 2.22 8.78
N ARG A 68 12.00 3.30 9.31
CA ARG A 68 10.58 3.33 9.66
C ARG A 68 9.78 3.30 8.34
N PRO A 69 8.72 2.47 8.24
CA PRO A 69 7.96 2.31 6.98
C PRO A 69 7.50 3.63 6.35
N GLY A 70 7.03 4.59 7.14
CA GLY A 70 6.60 5.89 6.65
C GLY A 70 7.72 6.72 6.02
N ARG A 71 8.95 6.55 6.48
CA ARG A 71 10.12 7.26 5.94
C ARG A 71 10.62 6.70 4.61
N ALA A 72 10.21 5.47 4.25
CA ALA A 72 10.54 4.90 2.96
C ALA A 72 9.83 5.62 1.80
N VAL A 73 8.83 6.46 2.09
CA VAL A 73 8.11 7.26 1.11
C VAL A 73 8.64 8.69 1.15
N GLY A 74 9.41 9.09 0.14
CA GLY A 74 10.01 10.41 0.05
C GLY A 74 8.97 11.53 -0.10
N PHE A 75 9.37 12.77 0.22
CA PHE A 75 8.44 13.93 0.22
C PHE A 75 7.75 14.13 -1.12
N ALA A 76 8.48 14.06 -2.24
CA ALA A 76 7.89 14.20 -3.57
C ALA A 76 6.85 13.13 -3.85
N LYS A 77 7.10 11.89 -3.47
CA LYS A 77 6.15 10.78 -3.61
C LYS A 77 4.92 11.00 -2.73
N ARG A 78 5.10 11.47 -1.50
CA ARG A 78 3.97 11.80 -0.60
C ARG A 78 3.07 12.86 -1.21
N LYS A 79 3.65 13.90 -1.78
CA LYS A 79 2.90 14.95 -2.48
C LYS A 79 2.12 14.40 -3.66
N ASN A 80 2.75 13.52 -4.45
CA ASN A 80 2.10 12.86 -5.59
C ASN A 80 0.91 11.99 -5.16
N ILE A 81 1.04 11.26 -4.06
CA ILE A 81 -0.05 10.45 -3.50
C ILE A 81 -1.22 11.34 -3.09
N ILE A 82 -0.95 12.44 -2.41
CA ILE A 82 -1.98 13.40 -1.96
C ILE A 82 -2.70 14.01 -3.15
N GLU A 83 -1.98 14.42 -4.20
CA GLU A 83 -2.58 14.97 -5.41
C GLU A 83 -3.47 13.95 -6.12
N ALA A 84 -3.01 12.71 -6.26
CA ALA A 84 -3.79 11.63 -6.85
C ALA A 84 -5.03 11.30 -6.00
N ALA A 85 -4.91 11.30 -4.68
CA ALA A 85 -6.03 11.10 -3.77
C ALA A 85 -7.10 12.21 -3.91
N ASN A 86 -6.67 13.45 -3.97
CA ASN A 86 -7.58 14.58 -4.18
C ASN A 86 -8.30 14.49 -5.52
N ARG A 87 -7.59 14.04 -6.55
CA ARG A 87 -8.17 13.82 -7.88
C ARG A 87 -9.24 12.74 -7.85
N PHE A 88 -8.97 11.62 -7.19
CA PHE A 88 -9.93 10.54 -7.02
C PHE A 88 -11.20 11.04 -6.31
N ILE A 89 -11.05 11.76 -5.22
CA ILE A 89 -12.17 12.30 -4.46
C ILE A 89 -12.99 13.27 -5.32
N PHE A 90 -12.33 14.16 -6.04
CA PHE A 90 -13.00 15.14 -6.92
C PHE A 90 -13.80 14.42 -8.01
N GLU A 91 -13.22 13.41 -8.65
CA GLU A 91 -13.87 12.67 -9.75
C GLU A 91 -15.04 11.80 -9.28
N ASN A 92 -15.10 11.43 -7.99
CA ASN A 92 -16.06 10.50 -7.44
C ASN A 92 -16.91 11.08 -6.30
N CYS A 93 -16.92 12.39 -6.13
CA CYS A 93 -17.56 13.04 -4.97
C CYS A 93 -19.08 12.86 -4.91
N ASP A 94 -19.72 12.50 -6.01
CA ASP A 94 -21.16 12.22 -6.10
C ASP A 94 -21.53 10.77 -5.76
N LEU A 95 -20.55 9.88 -5.63
CA LEU A 95 -20.80 8.50 -5.25
C LEU A 95 -21.08 8.38 -3.74
N ASP A 96 -22.10 7.63 -3.39
CA ASP A 96 -22.54 7.48 -2.00
C ASP A 96 -21.42 6.99 -1.06
N PHE A 97 -20.58 6.09 -1.57
CA PHE A 97 -19.47 5.56 -0.76
C PHE A 97 -18.28 6.52 -0.64
N VAL A 98 -18.29 7.65 -1.34
CA VAL A 98 -17.27 8.71 -1.24
C VAL A 98 -17.82 9.92 -0.50
N ALA A 99 -19.07 10.27 -0.77
CA ALA A 99 -19.71 11.47 -0.23
C ALA A 99 -19.67 11.50 1.31
N GLY A 100 -19.19 12.62 1.86
CA GLY A 100 -19.13 12.80 3.32
C GLY A 100 -18.03 12.00 4.04
N LYS A 101 -17.22 11.24 3.33
CA LYS A 101 -16.13 10.49 3.93
C LYS A 101 -14.94 11.40 4.22
N ARG A 102 -14.22 11.07 5.28
CA ARG A 102 -12.88 11.62 5.54
C ARG A 102 -11.85 10.84 4.73
N SER A 103 -10.73 11.43 4.44
CA SER A 103 -9.64 10.76 3.73
C SER A 103 -8.40 10.68 4.59
N ARG A 104 -7.63 9.61 4.40
CA ARG A 104 -6.32 9.47 4.98
C ARG A 104 -5.43 8.64 4.06
N VAL A 105 -4.13 8.74 4.26
CA VAL A 105 -3.14 7.92 3.55
C VAL A 105 -2.50 6.96 4.54
N ASP A 106 -2.55 5.70 4.21
CA ASP A 106 -1.87 4.65 4.96
C ASP A 106 -0.65 4.16 4.16
N VAL A 107 0.38 3.74 4.86
CA VAL A 107 1.53 3.05 4.26
C VAL A 107 1.56 1.62 4.78
N VAL A 108 1.58 0.67 3.88
CA VAL A 108 1.71 -0.75 4.20
C VAL A 108 3.04 -1.26 3.67
N GLU A 109 3.93 -1.60 4.57
CA GLU A 109 5.19 -2.23 4.22
C GLU A 109 5.05 -3.75 4.35
N VAL A 110 5.25 -4.43 3.22
CA VAL A 110 5.26 -5.89 3.16
C VAL A 110 6.72 -6.35 3.20
N VAL A 111 7.08 -7.03 4.27
CA VAL A 111 8.42 -7.59 4.43
C VAL A 111 8.36 -9.06 4.07
N VAL A 112 8.97 -9.40 2.94
CA VAL A 112 8.97 -10.77 2.42
C VAL A 112 10.19 -11.54 2.91
N PRO A 113 10.09 -12.87 3.09
CA PRO A 113 11.23 -13.67 3.50
C PRO A 113 12.31 -13.68 2.42
N PRO A 114 13.55 -14.06 2.78
CA PRO A 114 14.60 -14.28 1.80
C PRO A 114 14.18 -15.28 0.71
N MET A 115 14.76 -15.14 -0.47
CA MET A 115 14.39 -15.90 -1.68
C MET A 115 14.32 -17.41 -1.48
N ASP A 116 15.25 -17.96 -0.71
CA ASP A 116 15.35 -19.40 -0.38
C ASP A 116 14.22 -19.90 0.55
N HIS A 117 13.45 -18.99 1.14
CA HIS A 117 12.35 -19.32 2.06
C HIS A 117 10.97 -18.87 1.54
N ARG A 118 10.89 -18.33 0.30
CA ARG A 118 9.64 -17.75 -0.21
C ARG A 118 8.63 -18.76 -0.71
N PHE A 119 9.09 -19.89 -1.22
CA PHE A 119 8.27 -20.85 -1.97
C PHE A 119 8.42 -22.24 -1.38
N ASN A 120 7.93 -22.41 -0.16
CA ASN A 120 7.96 -23.71 0.52
C ASN A 120 6.82 -24.64 0.09
N ASP A 121 5.92 -24.15 -0.75
CA ASP A 121 4.89 -24.96 -1.37
C ASP A 121 5.03 -24.92 -2.90
N ASN A 122 4.39 -25.83 -3.57
CA ASN A 122 4.48 -25.98 -5.02
C ASN A 122 3.65 -24.94 -5.79
N SER A 123 3.02 -23.97 -5.11
CA SER A 123 2.15 -22.99 -5.76
C SER A 123 2.91 -21.88 -6.48
N GLY A 124 4.16 -21.64 -6.11
CA GLY A 124 4.96 -20.52 -6.65
C GLY A 124 4.48 -19.14 -6.23
N GLU A 125 3.49 -19.06 -5.34
CA GLU A 125 2.94 -17.80 -4.84
C GLU A 125 3.40 -17.50 -3.42
N LEU A 126 3.75 -16.23 -3.18
CA LEU A 126 4.06 -15.75 -1.85
C LEU A 126 2.77 -15.64 -1.03
N LYS A 127 2.78 -16.19 0.19
CA LYS A 127 1.62 -16.15 1.09
C LYS A 127 1.76 -15.06 2.14
N LEU A 128 0.63 -14.44 2.50
CA LEU A 128 0.56 -13.46 3.59
C LEU A 128 1.16 -14.02 4.88
N SER A 129 0.89 -15.28 5.21
CA SER A 129 1.41 -15.95 6.41
C SER A 129 2.93 -16.03 6.48
N ALA A 130 3.62 -15.94 5.33
CA ALA A 130 5.08 -15.94 5.26
C ALA A 130 5.70 -14.55 5.37
N CYS A 131 4.88 -13.49 5.36
CA CYS A 131 5.33 -12.11 5.36
C CYS A 131 5.10 -11.45 6.72
N SER A 132 5.90 -10.41 6.99
CA SER A 132 5.64 -9.46 8.08
C SER A 132 5.04 -8.20 7.49
N ILE A 133 4.08 -7.60 8.19
CA ILE A 133 3.44 -6.37 7.75
C ILE A 133 3.70 -5.26 8.76
N ASN A 134 4.16 -4.13 8.26
CA ASN A 134 4.20 -2.88 9.02
C ASN A 134 3.18 -1.93 8.42
N HIS A 135 2.12 -1.64 9.16
CA HIS A 135 1.03 -0.79 8.70
C HIS A 135 1.05 0.53 9.48
N ILE A 136 1.25 1.63 8.77
CA ILE A 136 1.17 2.97 9.34
C ILE A 136 -0.12 3.60 8.87
N ARG A 137 -1.07 3.73 9.76
CA ARG A 137 -2.34 4.40 9.48
C ARG A 137 -2.15 5.91 9.55
N ASN A 138 -2.77 6.62 8.63
CA ASN A 138 -2.77 8.08 8.60
C ASN A 138 -1.34 8.65 8.66
N ALA A 139 -0.51 8.20 7.71
CA ALA A 139 0.93 8.42 7.74
C ALA A 139 1.36 9.86 7.40
N PHE A 140 0.54 10.61 6.66
CA PHE A 140 0.88 11.95 6.19
C PHE A 140 -0.20 12.97 6.55
N TYR A 141 0.22 14.22 6.74
CA TYR A 141 -0.67 15.36 6.69
C TYR A 141 -0.97 15.76 5.23
N SER A 142 -1.98 16.61 5.03
CA SER A 142 -2.39 17.07 3.70
C SER A 142 -1.30 17.87 2.95
N ASP A 143 -0.32 18.39 3.67
CA ASP A 143 0.84 19.08 3.09
C ASP A 143 2.01 18.13 2.74
N GLY A 144 1.86 16.83 3.01
CA GLY A 144 2.89 15.82 2.76
C GLY A 144 3.88 15.61 3.88
N THR A 145 3.76 16.34 5.00
CA THR A 145 4.61 16.09 6.16
C THR A 145 4.21 14.79 6.86
N LEU A 146 5.20 14.12 7.47
CA LEU A 146 4.95 12.88 8.22
C LEU A 146 4.25 13.20 9.55
N ARG A 147 3.37 12.29 9.94
CA ARG A 147 2.72 12.33 11.25
C ARG A 147 3.62 11.72 12.34
#